data_0b79848ab503fb61953aa9879f1e4d3d
#
_entry.id   0b79848ab503fb61953aa9879f1e4d3d
#
_cell.length_a   1.000
_cell.length_b   1.000
_cell.length_c   1.000
_cell.angle_alpha   90.00
_cell.angle_beta   90.00
_cell.angle_gamma   90.00
#
_symmetry.space_group_name_H-M   'P 1'
#
loop_
_entity.id
_entity.type
_entity.pdbx_description
1 polymer ?
#
loop_
_entity_poly.entity_id
_entity_poly.type
_entity_poly.pdbx_seq_one_letter_code
_entity_poly.pdbx_strand_id
1 'polypeptide(L)'
;QTIRNLSKFGVKVICYNFMPIFDWTRSNLFHPVGDGSTALYYEKNMIQDDYNAMAKYILDFTEKYNMSFPGWEPERMAKLDELFKAYEGVDHEKLWANLKYFLEAIMPTCHECDIKMAIHMDDPPWDIFGLPRLLINEANIDRFLKMVDDEYNCLTLCSGSLNADPNNNVAEIVRKHCDRIAFAHIRNVKHFENG
;
A
#
# COMPACT_ATOMS: atom_id res chain seq x y z
N GLN A 1 0.17 0.36 21.97
CA GLN A 1 -1.05 -0.08 22.68
C GLN A 1 -1.96 -0.94 21.80
N THR A 2 -2.15 -0.62 20.50
CA THR A 2 -2.98 -1.42 19.57
C THR A 2 -2.54 -2.87 19.49
N ILE A 3 -1.24 -3.16 19.31
CA ILE A 3 -0.68 -4.52 19.28
C ILE A 3 -1.04 -5.29 20.57
N ARG A 4 -0.82 -4.67 21.75
CA ARG A 4 -1.18 -5.28 23.05
C ARG A 4 -2.69 -5.51 23.20
N ASN A 5 -3.52 -4.65 22.63
CA ASN A 5 -4.97 -4.87 22.68
C ASN A 5 -5.40 -6.03 21.80
N LEU A 6 -4.86 -6.12 20.59
CA LEU A 6 -5.19 -7.18 19.63
C LEU A 6 -4.70 -8.56 20.09
N SER A 7 -3.55 -8.63 20.79
CA SER A 7 -3.03 -9.91 21.31
C SER A 7 -3.99 -10.59 22.29
N LYS A 8 -4.76 -9.80 23.05
CA LYS A 8 -5.77 -10.32 24.00
C LYS A 8 -6.91 -11.09 23.31
N PHE A 9 -7.10 -10.88 22.01
CA PHE A 9 -8.11 -11.55 21.19
C PHE A 9 -7.53 -12.64 20.29
N GLY A 10 -6.26 -13.03 20.51
CA GLY A 10 -5.62 -14.11 19.76
C GLY A 10 -5.18 -13.71 18.35
N VAL A 11 -5.14 -12.42 18.01
CA VAL A 11 -4.62 -11.94 16.71
C VAL A 11 -3.12 -12.26 16.63
N LYS A 12 -2.69 -12.87 15.52
CA LYS A 12 -1.30 -13.28 15.29
C LYS A 12 -0.59 -12.45 14.21
N VAL A 13 -1.34 -11.80 13.33
CA VAL A 13 -0.80 -11.01 12.23
C VAL A 13 -1.56 -9.70 12.13
N ILE A 14 -0.84 -8.59 12.00
CA ILE A 14 -1.40 -7.28 11.68
C ILE A 14 -0.90 -6.88 10.30
N CYS A 15 -1.80 -6.79 9.33
CA CYS A 15 -1.53 -6.18 8.04
C CYS A 15 -1.57 -4.65 8.18
N TYR A 16 -0.58 -3.95 7.61
CA TYR A 16 -0.53 -2.49 7.63
C TYR A 16 0.06 -1.91 6.35
N ASN A 17 -0.30 -0.68 6.04
CA ASN A 17 0.26 0.11 4.95
C ASN A 17 1.23 1.17 5.50
N PHE A 18 2.26 1.50 4.70
CA PHE A 18 3.17 2.61 4.99
C PHE A 18 3.28 3.54 3.77
N MET A 19 2.15 3.77 3.14
CA MET A 19 2.02 4.60 1.94
C MET A 19 1.75 6.06 2.33
N PRO A 20 2.53 7.02 1.83
CA PRO A 20 2.27 8.44 2.07
C PRO A 20 0.89 8.86 1.55
N ILE A 21 0.10 9.49 2.41
CA ILE A 21 -1.19 10.13 2.17
C ILE A 21 -2.25 9.17 1.58
N PHE A 22 -2.02 8.63 0.38
CA PHE A 22 -2.97 7.78 -0.32
C PHE A 22 -2.61 6.30 -0.18
N ASP A 23 -3.61 5.48 0.10
CA ASP A 23 -3.47 4.03 0.15
C ASP A 23 -3.37 3.47 -1.28
N TRP A 24 -4.48 3.41 -2.01
CA TRP A 24 -4.54 2.98 -3.40
C TRP A 24 -5.06 4.09 -4.31
N THR A 25 -4.73 4.05 -5.59
CA THR A 25 -5.17 5.04 -6.58
C THR A 25 -5.64 4.37 -7.85
N ARG A 26 -6.77 4.82 -8.41
CA ARG A 26 -7.35 4.33 -9.66
C ARG A 26 -7.90 5.49 -10.47
N SER A 27 -7.79 5.39 -11.80
CA SER A 27 -8.33 6.39 -12.73
C SER A 27 -9.81 6.15 -13.05
N ASN A 28 -10.29 4.91 -12.93
CA ASN A 28 -11.69 4.55 -13.12
C ASN A 28 -12.09 3.44 -12.15
N LEU A 29 -13.20 3.65 -11.45
CA LEU A 29 -13.71 2.71 -10.45
C LEU A 29 -14.70 1.70 -11.04
N PHE A 30 -15.21 1.92 -12.26
CA PHE A 30 -16.15 1.06 -12.98
C PHE A 30 -15.76 0.89 -14.44
N HIS A 31 -14.50 0.50 -14.69
CA HIS A 31 -14.08 0.20 -16.06
C HIS A 31 -14.82 -1.05 -16.57
N PRO A 32 -15.54 -0.97 -17.72
CA PRO A 32 -16.27 -2.10 -18.25
C PRO A 32 -15.32 -3.24 -18.66
N VAL A 33 -15.70 -4.47 -18.34
CA VAL A 33 -14.98 -5.68 -18.78
C VAL A 33 -15.85 -6.43 -19.80
N GLY A 34 -15.23 -7.22 -20.65
CA GLY A 34 -15.91 -7.85 -21.81
C GLY A 34 -17.03 -8.84 -21.47
N ASP A 35 -17.16 -9.25 -20.21
CA ASP A 35 -18.21 -10.14 -19.70
C ASP A 35 -19.42 -9.38 -19.11
N GLY A 36 -19.44 -8.07 -19.19
CA GLY A 36 -20.47 -7.19 -18.63
C GLY A 36 -20.27 -6.78 -17.18
N SER A 37 -19.22 -7.27 -16.53
CA SER A 37 -18.81 -6.80 -15.21
C SER A 37 -17.98 -5.52 -15.29
N THR A 38 -17.65 -4.94 -14.14
CA THR A 38 -16.74 -3.79 -14.04
C THR A 38 -15.56 -4.11 -13.12
N ALA A 39 -14.43 -3.44 -13.36
CA ALA A 39 -13.23 -3.57 -12.55
C ALA A 39 -12.61 -2.21 -12.22
N LEU A 40 -11.82 -2.16 -11.16
CA LEU A 40 -10.95 -1.03 -10.90
C LEU A 40 -9.88 -0.95 -12.00
N TYR A 41 -9.63 0.25 -12.51
CA TYR A 41 -8.73 0.48 -13.63
C TYR A 41 -7.77 1.64 -13.33
N TYR A 42 -6.51 1.47 -13.72
CA TYR A 42 -5.50 2.50 -13.64
C TYR A 42 -4.95 2.81 -15.05
N GLU A 43 -4.93 4.06 -15.41
CA GLU A 43 -4.28 4.56 -16.61
C GLU A 43 -3.50 5.84 -16.25
N LYS A 44 -2.19 5.81 -16.46
CA LYS A 44 -1.30 6.89 -16.04
C LYS A 44 -1.69 8.26 -16.62
N ASN A 45 -2.09 8.28 -17.88
CA ASN A 45 -2.48 9.54 -18.56
C ASN A 45 -3.79 10.14 -18.04
N MET A 46 -4.62 9.36 -17.35
CA MET A 46 -5.87 9.81 -16.72
C MET A 46 -5.67 10.27 -15.28
N ILE A 47 -4.57 9.85 -14.66
CA ILE A 47 -4.15 10.33 -13.35
C ILE A 47 -3.24 11.53 -13.61
N GLN A 48 -3.83 12.71 -13.61
CA GLN A 48 -3.07 13.96 -13.65
C GLN A 48 -2.24 14.05 -12.36
N ASP A 49 -1.09 14.74 -12.42
CA ASP A 49 -0.27 15.05 -11.24
C ASP A 49 -0.99 16.03 -10.27
N ASP A 50 -2.31 16.11 -10.38
CA ASP A 50 -3.20 16.92 -9.56
C ASP A 50 -4.00 16.04 -8.59
N TYR A 51 -3.48 15.95 -7.35
CA TYR A 51 -4.14 15.22 -6.27
C TYR A 51 -5.52 15.80 -5.90
N ASN A 52 -5.78 17.10 -6.13
CA ASN A 52 -7.07 17.71 -5.86
C ASN A 52 -8.13 17.25 -6.87
N ALA A 53 -7.76 17.09 -8.15
CA ALA A 53 -8.66 16.53 -9.16
C ALA A 53 -9.02 15.07 -8.84
N MET A 54 -8.05 14.27 -8.38
CA MET A 54 -8.29 12.90 -7.95
C MET A 54 -9.18 12.84 -6.70
N ALA A 55 -8.89 13.66 -5.69
CA ALA A 55 -9.71 13.72 -4.48
C ALA A 55 -11.16 14.09 -4.81
N LYS A 56 -11.35 15.10 -5.67
CA LYS A 56 -12.69 15.49 -6.13
C LYS A 56 -13.40 14.35 -6.85
N TYR A 57 -12.72 13.65 -7.76
CA TYR A 57 -13.30 12.52 -8.49
C TYR A 57 -13.80 11.42 -7.52
N ILE A 58 -12.98 11.06 -6.53
CA ILE A 58 -13.36 10.03 -5.55
C ILE A 58 -14.51 10.52 -4.65
N LEU A 59 -14.52 11.78 -4.21
CA LEU A 59 -15.58 12.33 -3.39
C LEU A 59 -16.91 12.40 -4.15
N ASP A 60 -16.92 12.90 -5.37
CA ASP A 60 -18.11 12.94 -6.24
C ASP A 60 -18.66 11.52 -6.46
N PHE A 61 -17.77 10.53 -6.58
CA PHE A 61 -18.12 9.12 -6.73
C PHE A 61 -18.75 8.55 -5.43
N THR A 62 -18.12 8.79 -4.28
CA THR A 62 -18.61 8.29 -2.98
C THR A 62 -19.99 8.85 -2.66
N GLU A 63 -20.24 10.13 -2.95
CA GLU A 63 -21.53 10.78 -2.80
C GLU A 63 -22.58 10.16 -3.73
N LYS A 64 -22.25 10.05 -5.03
CA LYS A 64 -23.18 9.53 -6.05
C LYS A 64 -23.65 8.11 -5.78
N TYR A 65 -22.76 7.23 -5.28
CA TYR A 65 -23.06 5.80 -5.09
C TYR A 65 -23.24 5.41 -3.61
N ASN A 66 -23.22 6.40 -2.70
CA ASN A 66 -23.26 6.18 -1.25
C ASN A 66 -22.29 5.10 -0.77
N MET A 67 -21.05 5.21 -1.23
CA MET A 67 -19.95 4.30 -0.91
C MET A 67 -18.88 5.04 -0.10
N SER A 68 -18.04 4.30 0.63
CA SER A 68 -16.86 4.85 1.30
C SER A 68 -15.65 4.02 0.94
N PHE A 69 -14.52 4.68 0.71
CA PHE A 69 -13.26 4.03 0.40
C PHE A 69 -12.22 4.36 1.46
N PRO A 70 -11.57 3.32 2.05
CA PRO A 70 -10.49 3.51 2.99
C PRO A 70 -9.35 4.36 2.38
N GLY A 71 -8.87 5.33 3.16
CA GLY A 71 -7.83 6.27 2.72
C GLY A 71 -8.35 7.49 1.94
N TRP A 72 -9.65 7.51 1.59
CA TRP A 72 -10.29 8.58 0.83
C TRP A 72 -11.50 9.18 1.57
N GLU A 73 -11.48 9.13 2.89
CA GLU A 73 -12.55 9.68 3.72
C GLU A 73 -12.63 11.23 3.56
N PRO A 74 -13.84 11.81 3.52
CA PRO A 74 -14.02 13.27 3.33
C PRO A 74 -13.22 14.12 4.30
N GLU A 75 -13.13 13.73 5.56
CA GLU A 75 -12.39 14.46 6.60
C GLU A 75 -10.88 14.45 6.34
N ARG A 76 -10.37 13.37 5.73
CA ARG A 76 -8.97 13.24 5.31
C ARG A 76 -8.71 14.09 4.07
N MET A 77 -9.62 14.04 3.09
CA MET A 77 -9.51 14.84 1.87
C MET A 77 -9.54 16.34 2.13
N ALA A 78 -10.31 16.77 3.14
CA ALA A 78 -10.32 18.18 3.57
C ALA A 78 -8.98 18.69 4.13
N LYS A 79 -8.04 17.79 4.45
CA LYS A 79 -6.70 18.12 4.99
C LYS A 79 -5.55 17.84 4.03
N LEU A 80 -5.83 17.61 2.74
CA LEU A 80 -4.80 17.22 1.78
C LEU A 80 -3.63 18.19 1.72
N ASP A 81 -3.89 19.50 1.68
CA ASP A 81 -2.82 20.51 1.63
C ASP A 81 -1.92 20.45 2.87
N GLU A 82 -2.47 20.23 4.06
CA GLU A 82 -1.70 20.06 5.30
C GLU A 82 -0.86 18.77 5.24
N LEU A 83 -1.44 17.69 4.72
CA LEU A 83 -0.77 16.40 4.57
C LEU A 83 0.38 16.50 3.57
N PHE A 84 0.16 17.11 2.39
CA PHE A 84 1.24 17.32 1.41
C PHE A 84 2.35 18.20 1.97
N LYS A 85 2.02 19.27 2.68
CA LYS A 85 2.99 20.12 3.35
C LYS A 85 3.84 19.34 4.37
N ALA A 86 3.25 18.38 5.09
CA ALA A 86 3.99 17.54 6.04
C ALA A 86 4.98 16.59 5.34
N TYR A 87 4.78 16.32 4.03
CA TYR A 87 5.68 15.50 3.22
C TYR A 87 6.67 16.32 2.37
N GLU A 88 6.66 17.66 2.46
CA GLU A 88 7.68 18.48 1.80
C GLU A 88 9.09 18.04 2.22
N GLY A 89 9.95 17.75 1.25
CA GLY A 89 11.31 17.28 1.48
C GLY A 89 11.43 15.84 1.99
N VAL A 90 10.36 15.06 1.97
CA VAL A 90 10.40 13.63 2.26
C VAL A 90 10.61 12.87 0.96
N ASP A 91 11.86 12.52 0.67
CA ASP A 91 12.26 11.62 -0.41
C ASP A 91 12.19 10.14 0.01
N HIS A 92 12.59 9.24 -0.88
CA HIS A 92 12.63 7.79 -0.61
C HIS A 92 13.50 7.48 0.61
N GLU A 93 14.70 8.06 0.71
CA GLU A 93 15.63 7.74 1.82
C GLU A 93 15.07 8.21 3.17
N LYS A 94 14.44 9.37 3.19
CA LYS A 94 13.77 9.86 4.41
C LYS A 94 12.58 8.97 4.78
N LEU A 95 11.80 8.51 3.78
CA LEU A 95 10.68 7.60 4.04
C LEU A 95 11.17 6.23 4.53
N TRP A 96 12.28 5.69 3.99
CA TRP A 96 12.94 4.48 4.51
C TRP A 96 13.40 4.65 5.95
N ALA A 97 14.01 5.79 6.27
CA ALA A 97 14.44 6.09 7.64
C ALA A 97 13.24 6.16 8.61
N ASN A 98 12.14 6.75 8.19
CA ASN A 98 10.91 6.81 8.98
C ASN A 98 10.31 5.41 9.20
N LEU A 99 10.29 4.56 8.18
CA LEU A 99 9.82 3.18 8.30
C LEU A 99 10.71 2.37 9.25
N LYS A 100 12.04 2.52 9.14
CA LYS A 100 12.98 1.88 10.06
C LYS A 100 12.72 2.28 11.51
N TYR A 101 12.63 3.58 11.76
CA TYR A 101 12.34 4.10 13.10
C TYR A 101 11.04 3.53 13.68
N PHE A 102 9.98 3.47 12.86
CA PHE A 102 8.71 2.88 13.26
C PHE A 102 8.87 1.40 13.64
N LEU A 103 9.53 0.61 12.79
CA LEU A 103 9.73 -0.82 13.04
C LEU A 103 10.55 -1.09 14.29
N GLU A 104 11.69 -0.42 14.44
CA GLU A 104 12.54 -0.57 15.64
C GLU A 104 11.78 -0.24 16.93
N ALA A 105 10.89 0.73 16.89
CA ALA A 105 10.07 1.12 18.04
C ALA A 105 9.00 0.09 18.40
N ILE A 106 8.46 -0.67 17.42
CA ILE A 106 7.35 -1.61 17.68
C ILE A 106 7.80 -3.05 17.87
N MET A 107 8.96 -3.48 17.33
CA MET A 107 9.42 -4.86 17.38
C MET A 107 9.45 -5.45 18.82
N PRO A 108 9.92 -4.75 19.85
CA PRO A 108 9.86 -5.29 21.22
C PRO A 108 8.44 -5.63 21.67
N THR A 109 7.44 -4.82 21.25
CA THR A 109 6.03 -5.11 21.57
C THR A 109 5.47 -6.26 20.72
N CYS A 110 5.97 -6.44 19.50
CA CYS A 110 5.60 -7.57 18.65
C CYS A 110 6.05 -8.89 19.27
N HIS A 111 7.29 -8.96 19.74
CA HIS A 111 7.81 -10.10 20.50
C HIS A 111 7.03 -10.37 21.79
N GLU A 112 6.79 -9.33 22.60
CA GLU A 112 6.00 -9.42 23.83
C GLU A 112 4.60 -10.05 23.58
N CYS A 113 3.98 -9.69 22.46
CA CYS A 113 2.61 -10.04 22.13
C CYS A 113 2.47 -11.23 21.20
N ASP A 114 3.56 -11.78 20.67
CA ASP A 114 3.57 -12.82 19.64
C ASP A 114 2.69 -12.45 18.43
N ILE A 115 2.89 -11.23 17.91
CA ILE A 115 2.16 -10.69 16.76
C ILE A 115 3.13 -10.24 15.68
N LYS A 116 3.00 -10.79 14.48
CA LYS A 116 3.74 -10.39 13.28
C LYS A 116 3.14 -9.12 12.68
N MET A 117 4.02 -8.17 12.35
CA MET A 117 3.66 -6.97 11.58
C MET A 117 3.94 -7.23 10.11
N ALA A 118 2.89 -7.31 9.31
CA ALA A 118 2.97 -7.67 7.89
C ALA A 118 2.67 -6.44 7.02
N ILE A 119 3.73 -5.83 6.44
CA ILE A 119 3.57 -4.66 5.57
C ILE A 119 2.95 -5.08 4.23
N HIS A 120 1.96 -4.32 3.78
CA HIS A 120 1.35 -4.49 2.46
C HIS A 120 2.21 -3.83 1.37
N MET A 121 2.25 -4.44 0.19
CA MET A 121 2.90 -3.89 -0.99
C MET A 121 2.22 -2.59 -1.43
N ASP A 122 2.99 -1.64 -1.95
CA ASP A 122 2.44 -0.36 -2.42
C ASP A 122 1.52 -0.56 -3.63
N ASP A 123 0.43 0.18 -3.66
CA ASP A 123 -0.58 0.13 -4.73
C ASP A 123 -0.96 1.57 -5.15
N PRO A 124 -0.54 2.03 -6.33
CA PRO A 124 0.30 1.34 -7.31
C PRO A 124 1.76 1.20 -6.87
N PRO A 125 2.54 0.26 -7.47
CA PRO A 125 3.94 0.04 -7.14
C PRO A 125 4.88 1.05 -7.86
N TRP A 126 4.57 2.33 -7.79
CA TRP A 126 5.36 3.47 -8.28
C TRP A 126 4.94 4.75 -7.58
N ASP A 127 5.81 5.75 -7.61
CA ASP A 127 5.54 7.06 -7.03
C ASP A 127 4.30 7.72 -7.65
N ILE A 128 3.52 8.41 -6.82
CA ILE A 128 2.29 9.08 -7.25
C ILE A 128 2.17 10.45 -6.59
N PHE A 129 1.78 11.46 -7.37
CA PHE A 129 1.66 12.87 -6.91
C PHE A 129 2.95 13.42 -6.26
N GLY A 130 4.13 12.96 -6.73
CA GLY A 130 5.42 13.33 -6.12
C GLY A 130 5.71 12.68 -4.77
N LEU A 131 4.86 11.76 -4.30
CA LEU A 131 5.05 11.03 -3.05
C LEU A 131 5.78 9.70 -3.31
N PRO A 132 6.85 9.40 -2.54
CA PRO A 132 7.61 8.17 -2.73
C PRO A 132 6.84 6.92 -2.32
N ARG A 133 7.12 5.79 -2.99
CA ARG A 133 6.66 4.44 -2.66
C ARG A 133 7.83 3.53 -2.36
N LEU A 134 7.69 2.61 -1.41
CA LEU A 134 8.79 1.80 -0.91
C LEU A 134 8.70 0.32 -1.31
N LEU A 135 7.56 -0.33 -1.09
CA LEU A 135 7.38 -1.78 -1.31
C LEU A 135 6.88 -2.06 -2.74
N ILE A 136 7.70 -1.74 -3.73
CA ILE A 136 7.31 -1.72 -5.16
C ILE A 136 7.88 -2.88 -5.98
N ASN A 137 8.98 -3.52 -5.52
CA ASN A 137 9.68 -4.59 -6.25
C ASN A 137 10.49 -5.46 -5.30
N GLU A 138 11.11 -6.53 -5.85
CA GLU A 138 11.92 -7.48 -5.08
C GLU A 138 13.11 -6.83 -4.36
N ALA A 139 13.85 -5.92 -5.02
CA ALA A 139 15.00 -5.27 -4.42
C ALA A 139 14.61 -4.45 -3.18
N ASN A 140 13.46 -3.80 -3.24
CA ASN A 140 12.93 -3.03 -2.13
C ASN A 140 12.39 -3.92 -1.01
N ILE A 141 11.81 -5.07 -1.33
CA ILE A 141 11.44 -6.10 -0.34
C ILE A 141 12.69 -6.62 0.38
N ASP A 142 13.76 -6.94 -0.36
CA ASP A 142 15.05 -7.31 0.22
C ASP A 142 15.59 -6.24 1.18
N ARG A 143 15.56 -4.98 0.77
CA ARG A 143 15.96 -3.84 1.60
C ARG A 143 15.14 -3.75 2.88
N PHE A 144 13.82 -3.87 2.76
CA PHE A 144 12.90 -3.82 3.88
C PHE A 144 13.20 -4.90 4.93
N LEU A 145 13.34 -6.14 4.49
CA LEU A 145 13.59 -7.27 5.38
C LEU A 145 14.97 -7.21 6.04
N LYS A 146 15.99 -6.73 5.31
CA LYS A 146 17.36 -6.55 5.84
C LYS A 146 17.50 -5.35 6.76
N MET A 147 16.68 -4.32 6.56
CA MET A 147 16.73 -3.08 7.34
C MET A 147 16.40 -3.30 8.81
N VAL A 148 15.43 -4.20 9.08
CA VAL A 148 15.10 -4.72 10.41
C VAL A 148 14.90 -6.23 10.26
N ASP A 149 16.01 -6.98 10.41
CA ASP A 149 16.00 -8.44 10.26
C ASP A 149 15.46 -9.11 11.52
N ASP A 150 14.14 -9.22 11.57
CA ASP A 150 13.39 -9.72 12.70
C ASP A 150 12.23 -10.61 12.20
N GLU A 151 12.00 -11.76 12.85
CA GLU A 151 10.97 -12.71 12.44
C GLU A 151 9.54 -12.17 12.57
N TYR A 152 9.33 -11.10 13.32
CA TYR A 152 8.05 -10.40 13.45
C TYR A 152 7.88 -9.26 12.42
N ASN A 153 8.96 -8.89 11.71
CA ASN A 153 8.90 -7.97 10.58
C ASN A 153 8.62 -8.75 9.29
N CYS A 154 7.38 -8.80 8.85
CA CYS A 154 6.87 -9.69 7.81
C CYS A 154 6.20 -8.94 6.65
N LEU A 155 5.81 -9.71 5.64
CA LEU A 155 5.15 -9.23 4.43
C LEU A 155 3.68 -9.66 4.41
N THR A 156 2.80 -8.74 3.99
CA THR A 156 1.53 -9.06 3.37
C THR A 156 1.77 -9.07 1.87
N LEU A 157 2.01 -10.24 1.31
CA LEU A 157 2.22 -10.35 -0.13
C LEU A 157 0.91 -10.10 -0.87
N CYS A 158 0.83 -9.01 -1.62
CA CYS A 158 -0.27 -8.75 -2.55
C CYS A 158 0.19 -8.98 -3.99
N SER A 159 -0.22 -10.12 -4.56
CA SER A 159 0.17 -10.47 -5.94
C SER A 159 -0.35 -9.47 -6.96
N GLY A 160 -1.53 -8.87 -6.75
CA GLY A 160 -2.08 -7.88 -7.67
C GLY A 160 -1.40 -6.53 -7.60
N SER A 161 -0.98 -6.06 -6.41
CA SER A 161 -0.25 -4.80 -6.29
C SER A 161 1.13 -4.90 -6.96
N LEU A 162 1.90 -5.94 -6.66
CA LEU A 162 3.20 -6.17 -7.31
C LEU A 162 3.08 -6.40 -8.81
N ASN A 163 2.10 -7.19 -9.25
CA ASN A 163 1.92 -7.52 -10.67
C ASN A 163 1.35 -6.33 -11.48
N ALA A 164 0.98 -5.21 -10.86
CA ALA A 164 0.66 -3.99 -11.60
C ALA A 164 1.88 -3.45 -12.37
N ASP A 165 3.10 -3.66 -11.85
CA ASP A 165 4.33 -3.48 -12.64
C ASP A 165 4.68 -4.80 -13.35
N PRO A 166 4.64 -4.86 -14.71
CA PRO A 166 4.95 -6.07 -15.47
C PRO A 166 6.40 -6.55 -15.33
N ASN A 167 7.30 -5.71 -14.80
CA ASN A 167 8.69 -6.10 -14.53
C ASN A 167 8.83 -6.95 -13.25
N ASN A 168 7.82 -7.00 -12.39
CA ASN A 168 7.85 -7.80 -11.17
C ASN A 168 7.54 -9.28 -11.49
N ASN A 169 8.47 -10.16 -11.14
CA ASN A 169 8.23 -11.60 -11.14
C ASN A 169 7.70 -12.05 -9.78
N VAL A 170 6.39 -11.96 -9.59
CA VAL A 170 5.74 -12.27 -8.31
C VAL A 170 6.03 -13.70 -7.85
N ALA A 171 6.13 -14.68 -8.77
CA ALA A 171 6.43 -16.07 -8.42
C ALA A 171 7.83 -16.22 -7.83
N GLU A 172 8.82 -15.51 -8.37
CA GLU A 172 10.18 -15.51 -7.81
C GLU A 172 10.23 -14.80 -6.45
N ILE A 173 9.53 -13.68 -6.31
CA ILE A 173 9.39 -12.96 -5.02
C ILE A 173 8.84 -13.90 -3.95
N VAL A 174 7.79 -14.67 -4.28
CA VAL A 174 7.22 -15.66 -3.35
C VAL A 174 8.25 -16.73 -2.99
N ARG A 175 8.94 -17.33 -3.97
CA ARG A 175 9.93 -18.40 -3.70
C ARG A 175 11.06 -17.92 -2.79
N LYS A 176 11.50 -16.67 -2.99
CA LYS A 176 12.62 -16.10 -2.26
C LYS A 176 12.28 -15.69 -0.82
N HIS A 177 11.07 -15.24 -0.60
CA HIS A 177 10.67 -14.62 0.67
C HIS A 177 9.53 -15.37 1.39
N CYS A 178 9.23 -16.62 1.02
CA CYS A 178 8.10 -17.38 1.56
C CYS A 178 8.10 -17.52 3.08
N ASP A 179 9.25 -17.56 3.71
CA ASP A 179 9.45 -17.64 5.17
C ASP A 179 9.07 -16.35 5.91
N ARG A 180 9.01 -15.23 5.19
CA ARG A 180 8.67 -13.91 5.73
C ARG A 180 7.28 -13.43 5.30
N ILE A 181 6.53 -14.22 4.53
CA ILE A 181 5.14 -13.92 4.14
C ILE A 181 4.21 -14.42 5.25
N ALA A 182 3.71 -13.50 6.07
CA ALA A 182 2.78 -13.81 7.15
C ALA A 182 1.31 -13.75 6.72
N PHE A 183 1.01 -13.04 5.64
CA PHE A 183 -0.33 -12.89 5.08
C PHE A 183 -0.27 -12.74 3.56
N ALA A 184 -1.30 -13.18 2.84
CA ALA A 184 -1.33 -13.09 1.39
C ALA A 184 -2.68 -12.60 0.86
N HIS A 185 -2.62 -11.62 -0.05
CA HIS A 185 -3.72 -11.23 -0.94
C HIS A 185 -3.49 -11.85 -2.31
N ILE A 186 -4.27 -12.86 -2.66
CA ILE A 186 -4.19 -13.51 -3.96
C ILE A 186 -5.19 -12.85 -4.90
N ARG A 187 -4.70 -11.97 -5.73
CA ARG A 187 -5.48 -11.26 -6.75
C ARG A 187 -4.65 -11.15 -8.03
N ASN A 188 -5.30 -10.85 -9.14
CA ASN A 188 -4.63 -10.67 -10.42
C ASN A 188 -4.98 -9.31 -11.04
N VAL A 189 -4.17 -8.89 -12.01
CA VAL A 189 -4.39 -7.71 -12.83
C VAL A 189 -4.26 -8.09 -14.30
N LYS A 190 -4.96 -7.37 -15.16
CA LYS A 190 -4.80 -7.45 -16.61
C LYS A 190 -4.08 -6.20 -17.07
N HIS A 191 -2.97 -6.39 -17.78
CA HIS A 191 -2.26 -5.30 -18.45
C HIS A 191 -2.91 -4.99 -19.80
N PHE A 192 -2.96 -3.71 -20.14
CA PHE A 192 -3.39 -3.21 -21.43
C PHE A 192 -2.18 -2.58 -22.14
N GLU A 193 -2.20 -2.56 -23.48
CA GLU A 193 -1.07 -2.03 -24.28
C GLU A 193 -0.78 -0.55 -24.03
N ASN A 194 -1.77 0.20 -23.53
CA ASN A 194 -1.70 1.64 -23.27
C ASN A 194 -1.72 1.99 -21.76
N GLY A 195 -1.55 1.02 -20.88
CA GLY A 195 -1.65 1.18 -19.42
C GLY A 195 -0.32 1.19 -18.72
#